data_e001a8cad5271fb989f4daff913977e4
#
_entry.id   e001a8cad5271fb989f4daff913977e4
#
_cell.length_a   1.000
_cell.length_b   1.000
_cell.length_c   1.000
_cell.angle_alpha   90.00
_cell.angle_beta   90.00
_cell.angle_gamma   90.00
#
_symmetry.space_group_name_H-M   'P 1'
#
loop_
_entity.id
_entity.type
_entity.pdbx_description
1 polymer ?
#
loop_
_entity_poly.entity_id
_entity_poly.type
_entity_poly.pdbx_seq_one_letter_code
_entity_poly.pdbx_strand_id
1 'polypeptide(L)'
;MEVRIRLFAMQRQQLGWRDRPIELPEASTIGDAWALLVTTYPVLGGAGSSIRFARNGAYADTTERLTDGDELALIPPVAGGSIASYRRIELWPEPFPDELVLEVRRAVSSSADGAVVVFLGQTRESAGTPAPGQEAAASVAVGVVERLEYEAFDSMALAILDTIADEVAARFGVRRLVILHRTGEVPLETASVLIAVAAEHRGAAFDACRYAIDELKARAPIWKLERFADGSVWIGQPPRDGPGEG
;
A
#
# COMPACT_ATOMS: atom_id res chain seq x y z
N MET A 1 5.62 -33.24 32.82
CA MET A 1 6.63 -32.20 32.62
C MET A 1 6.01 -30.81 32.75
N GLU A 2 6.75 -29.85 33.29
CA GLU A 2 6.33 -28.47 33.42
C GLU A 2 6.90 -27.63 32.27
N VAL A 3 6.03 -26.83 31.58
CA VAL A 3 6.43 -25.92 30.50
C VAL A 3 5.94 -24.52 30.84
N ARG A 4 6.80 -23.52 30.68
CA ARG A 4 6.46 -22.11 30.93
C ARG A 4 5.87 -21.47 29.72
N ILE A 5 4.62 -21.11 29.76
CA ILE A 5 3.95 -20.37 28.68
C ILE A 5 4.22 -18.87 28.82
N ARG A 6 4.65 -18.24 27.74
CA ARG A 6 4.86 -16.78 27.66
C ARG A 6 3.92 -16.15 26.63
N LEU A 7 3.18 -15.13 27.07
CA LEU A 7 2.21 -14.41 26.26
C LEU A 7 2.69 -12.99 25.93
N PHE A 8 2.31 -12.52 24.73
CA PHE A 8 2.61 -11.18 24.24
C PHE A 8 1.33 -10.44 23.85
N ALA A 9 1.43 -9.11 23.72
CA ALA A 9 0.42 -8.21 23.17
C ALA A 9 -1.02 -8.56 23.61
N MET A 10 -1.89 -8.85 22.64
CA MET A 10 -3.32 -9.07 22.86
C MET A 10 -3.62 -10.27 23.77
N GLN A 11 -2.92 -11.41 23.61
CA GLN A 11 -3.16 -12.59 24.47
C GLN A 11 -2.86 -12.30 25.93
N ARG A 12 -1.78 -11.53 26.20
CA ARG A 12 -1.45 -11.07 27.56
C ARG A 12 -2.57 -10.19 28.14
N GLN A 13 -3.14 -9.28 27.32
CA GLN A 13 -4.24 -8.44 27.79
C GLN A 13 -5.52 -9.22 28.04
N GLN A 14 -5.86 -10.16 27.15
CA GLN A 14 -7.07 -10.97 27.26
C GLN A 14 -7.05 -11.93 28.46
N LEU A 15 -5.90 -12.52 28.75
CA LEU A 15 -5.77 -13.49 29.81
C LEU A 15 -5.30 -12.88 31.15
N GLY A 16 -4.82 -11.64 31.17
CA GLY A 16 -4.40 -10.91 32.35
C GLY A 16 -3.08 -11.39 32.98
N TRP A 17 -2.31 -12.26 32.31
CA TRP A 17 -1.01 -12.71 32.74
C TRP A 17 0.00 -12.76 31.61
N ARG A 18 1.30 -12.77 31.97
CA ARG A 18 2.41 -12.78 31.02
C ARG A 18 3.07 -14.15 30.92
N ASP A 19 3.42 -14.72 32.06
CA ASP A 19 4.13 -15.98 32.17
C ASP A 19 3.36 -16.89 33.15
N ARG A 20 3.16 -18.17 32.75
CA ARG A 20 2.52 -19.17 33.59
C ARG A 20 3.03 -20.56 33.28
N PRO A 21 3.37 -21.39 34.30
CA PRO A 21 3.63 -22.79 34.05
C PRO A 21 2.36 -23.55 33.74
N ILE A 22 2.49 -24.55 32.88
CA ILE A 22 1.45 -25.58 32.59
C ILE A 22 2.06 -26.97 32.72
N GLU A 23 1.25 -27.92 33.17
CA GLU A 23 1.65 -29.32 33.18
C GLU A 23 1.21 -30.02 31.91
N LEU A 24 2.10 -30.78 31.30
CA LEU A 24 1.88 -31.55 30.08
C LEU A 24 2.34 -33.00 30.29
N PRO A 25 1.74 -33.97 29.63
CA PRO A 25 2.29 -35.32 29.52
C PRO A 25 3.71 -35.31 28.98
N GLU A 26 4.50 -36.31 29.35
CA GLU A 26 5.84 -36.50 28.78
C GLU A 26 5.76 -36.66 27.26
N ALA A 27 6.76 -36.08 26.56
CA ALA A 27 6.86 -36.10 25.12
C ALA A 27 5.74 -35.35 24.32
N SER A 28 4.95 -34.49 25.00
CA SER A 28 3.99 -33.61 24.32
C SER A 28 4.70 -32.69 23.33
N THR A 29 4.01 -32.36 22.24
CA THR A 29 4.46 -31.41 21.23
C THR A 29 3.97 -29.99 21.55
N ILE A 30 4.49 -28.99 20.83
CA ILE A 30 3.96 -27.62 20.86
C ILE A 30 2.48 -27.60 20.48
N GLY A 31 2.06 -28.44 19.51
CA GLY A 31 0.66 -28.59 19.12
C GLY A 31 -0.23 -29.10 20.25
N ASP A 32 0.25 -30.06 21.06
CA ASP A 32 -0.48 -30.57 22.22
C ASP A 32 -0.63 -29.48 23.30
N ALA A 33 0.44 -28.71 23.56
CA ALA A 33 0.40 -27.57 24.46
C ALA A 33 -0.61 -26.51 23.99
N TRP A 34 -0.63 -26.21 22.70
CA TRP A 34 -1.58 -25.28 22.10
C TRP A 34 -3.02 -25.76 22.24
N ALA A 35 -3.29 -27.03 21.95
CA ALA A 35 -4.63 -27.62 22.11
C ALA A 35 -5.13 -27.53 23.55
N LEU A 36 -4.28 -27.82 24.54
CA LEU A 36 -4.58 -27.66 25.95
C LEU A 36 -4.90 -26.20 26.30
N LEU A 37 -4.09 -25.26 25.81
CA LEU A 37 -4.29 -23.82 26.06
C LEU A 37 -5.61 -23.31 25.46
N VAL A 38 -5.96 -23.71 24.25
CA VAL A 38 -7.24 -23.33 23.61
C VAL A 38 -8.43 -23.93 24.37
N THR A 39 -8.30 -25.17 24.85
CA THR A 39 -9.34 -25.80 25.67
C THR A 39 -9.53 -25.09 27.00
N THR A 40 -8.44 -24.71 27.63
CA THR A 40 -8.45 -24.03 28.97
C THR A 40 -8.87 -22.55 28.83
N TYR A 41 -8.47 -21.91 27.74
CA TYR A 41 -8.73 -20.50 27.42
C TYR A 41 -9.32 -20.34 26.01
N PRO A 42 -10.63 -20.56 25.82
CA PRO A 42 -11.26 -20.54 24.48
C PRO A 42 -11.05 -19.23 23.69
N VAL A 43 -10.80 -18.12 24.39
CA VAL A 43 -10.49 -16.82 23.76
C VAL A 43 -9.25 -16.88 22.85
N LEU A 44 -8.32 -17.80 23.09
CA LEU A 44 -7.14 -18.00 22.24
C LEU A 44 -7.48 -18.65 20.89
N GLY A 45 -8.57 -19.41 20.81
CA GLY A 45 -8.98 -20.14 19.61
C GLY A 45 -9.28 -19.25 18.40
N GLY A 46 -9.74 -18.02 18.64
CA GLY A 46 -10.00 -17.03 17.58
C GLY A 46 -8.76 -16.57 16.81
N ALA A 47 -7.57 -16.80 17.33
CA ALA A 47 -6.29 -16.40 16.71
C ALA A 47 -5.51 -17.59 16.11
N GLY A 48 -6.09 -18.80 16.09
CA GLY A 48 -5.40 -20.08 15.91
C GLY A 48 -4.47 -20.22 14.71
N SER A 49 -4.85 -19.76 13.51
CA SER A 49 -4.02 -19.93 12.29
C SER A 49 -2.91 -18.89 12.13
N SER A 50 -2.90 -17.87 12.95
CA SER A 50 -1.97 -16.73 12.82
C SER A 50 -0.94 -16.65 13.97
N ILE A 51 -1.04 -17.51 14.97
CA ILE A 51 -0.05 -17.57 16.07
C ILE A 51 1.19 -18.31 15.59
N ARG A 52 2.37 -17.74 15.85
CA ARG A 52 3.66 -18.41 15.75
C ARG A 52 4.14 -18.82 17.13
N PHE A 53 4.90 -19.90 17.15
CA PHE A 53 5.48 -20.42 18.38
C PHE A 53 6.98 -20.18 18.43
N ALA A 54 7.52 -19.92 19.61
CA ALA A 54 8.95 -19.96 19.84
C ALA A 54 9.24 -20.77 21.10
N ARG A 55 10.21 -21.69 21.00
CA ARG A 55 10.72 -22.50 22.08
C ARG A 55 12.09 -21.96 22.50
N ASN A 56 12.25 -21.61 23.74
CA ASN A 56 13.52 -21.11 24.30
C ASN A 56 14.15 -19.97 23.49
N GLY A 57 13.32 -19.06 22.94
CA GLY A 57 13.75 -17.91 22.18
C GLY A 57 13.98 -18.14 20.68
N ALA A 58 13.81 -19.36 20.14
CA ALA A 58 13.88 -19.69 18.72
C ALA A 58 12.49 -20.06 18.18
N TYR A 59 12.18 -19.65 16.93
CA TYR A 59 10.94 -20.09 16.28
C TYR A 59 10.90 -21.61 16.15
N ALA A 60 9.74 -22.19 16.40
CA ALA A 60 9.53 -23.63 16.47
C ALA A 60 8.22 -24.02 15.81
N ASP A 61 8.18 -25.25 15.24
CA ASP A 61 6.99 -25.82 14.60
C ASP A 61 6.11 -26.54 15.63
N THR A 62 4.82 -26.64 15.36
CA THR A 62 3.85 -27.33 16.21
C THR A 62 4.16 -28.81 16.43
N THR A 63 4.91 -29.43 15.54
CA THR A 63 5.34 -30.84 15.63
C THR A 63 6.53 -31.06 16.55
N GLU A 64 7.23 -30.01 16.97
CA GLU A 64 8.40 -30.12 17.85
C GLU A 64 7.99 -30.57 19.25
N ARG A 65 8.78 -31.46 19.83
CA ARG A 65 8.57 -31.98 21.19
C ARG A 65 9.09 -30.99 22.21
N LEU A 66 8.32 -30.84 23.28
CA LEU A 66 8.69 -30.10 24.47
C LEU A 66 9.42 -30.99 25.48
N THR A 67 10.23 -30.38 26.31
CA THR A 67 10.93 -31.00 27.46
C THR A 67 10.65 -30.21 28.72
N ASP A 68 10.86 -30.87 29.87
CA ASP A 68 10.67 -30.24 31.17
C ASP A 68 11.52 -28.99 31.31
N GLY A 69 10.90 -27.90 31.80
CA GLY A 69 11.53 -26.58 31.94
C GLY A 69 11.58 -25.72 30.68
N ASP A 70 11.08 -26.17 29.51
CA ASP A 70 11.03 -25.35 28.32
C ASP A 70 10.16 -24.09 28.48
N GLU A 71 10.57 -23.02 27.83
CA GLU A 71 9.73 -21.84 27.62
C GLU A 71 9.06 -21.90 26.25
N LEU A 72 7.73 -21.87 26.23
CA LEU A 72 6.94 -21.78 25.01
C LEU A 72 6.29 -20.41 24.91
N ALA A 73 6.76 -19.60 23.99
CA ALA A 73 6.24 -18.27 23.70
C ALA A 73 5.16 -18.34 22.60
N LEU A 74 3.98 -17.77 22.87
CA LEU A 74 2.92 -17.56 21.89
C LEU A 74 3.10 -16.17 21.29
N ILE A 75 3.55 -16.13 20.05
CA ILE A 75 3.83 -14.90 19.32
C ILE A 75 2.63 -14.61 18.42
N PRO A 76 1.78 -13.63 18.79
CA PRO A 76 0.70 -13.21 17.91
C PRO A 76 1.28 -12.66 16.60
N PRO A 77 0.52 -12.68 15.49
CA PRO A 77 0.88 -11.87 14.36
C PRO A 77 1.03 -10.44 14.87
N VAL A 78 2.04 -9.74 14.37
CA VAL A 78 2.14 -8.30 14.59
C VAL A 78 0.77 -7.71 14.23
N ALA A 79 0.16 -7.02 15.19
CA ALA A 79 -1.25 -6.67 15.18
C ALA A 79 -1.64 -5.94 13.89
N GLY A 80 -2.06 -6.70 12.89
CA GLY A 80 -2.92 -6.23 11.84
C GLY A 80 -4.36 -6.42 12.33
N GLY A 81 -4.86 -5.49 13.11
CA GLY A 81 -6.31 -5.29 13.15
C GLY A 81 -6.76 -5.19 11.71
N SER A 82 -7.96 -5.64 11.35
CA SER A 82 -8.47 -5.49 9.98
C SER A 82 -8.28 -4.01 9.60
N ILE A 83 -7.24 -3.74 8.80
CA ILE A 83 -6.94 -2.37 8.37
C ILE A 83 -8.14 -2.03 7.50
N ALA A 84 -9.03 -1.20 8.00
CA ALA A 84 -10.17 -0.74 7.24
C ALA A 84 -9.59 -0.17 5.93
N SER A 85 -9.97 -0.76 4.81
CA SER A 85 -9.52 -0.31 3.50
C SER A 85 -9.99 1.13 3.30
N TYR A 86 -9.15 1.96 2.73
CA TYR A 86 -9.52 3.29 2.31
C TYR A 86 -9.11 3.49 0.87
N ARG A 87 -10.07 3.78 0.02
CA ARG A 87 -9.84 4.02 -1.40
C ARG A 87 -10.58 5.28 -1.82
N ARG A 88 -9.87 6.21 -2.45
CA ARG A 88 -10.43 7.38 -3.08
C ARG A 88 -9.78 7.55 -4.45
N ILE A 89 -10.56 7.43 -5.52
CA ILE A 89 -10.10 7.52 -6.91
C ILE A 89 -11.02 8.50 -7.62
N GLU A 90 -10.47 9.61 -8.10
CA GLU A 90 -11.25 10.69 -8.70
C GLU A 90 -10.49 11.35 -9.86
N LEU A 91 -11.24 11.76 -10.88
CA LEU A 91 -10.82 12.76 -11.84
C LEU A 91 -11.27 14.14 -11.35
N TRP A 92 -10.36 15.11 -11.43
CA TRP A 92 -10.51 16.40 -10.77
C TRP A 92 -10.40 17.54 -11.80
N PRO A 93 -11.51 18.17 -12.18
CA PRO A 93 -11.49 19.21 -13.22
C PRO A 93 -10.93 20.54 -12.71
N GLU A 94 -11.00 20.80 -11.41
CA GLU A 94 -10.56 22.04 -10.78
C GLU A 94 -9.12 21.94 -10.22
N PRO A 95 -8.43 23.06 -9.96
CA PRO A 95 -7.17 23.04 -9.25
C PRO A 95 -7.26 22.34 -7.89
N PHE A 96 -6.22 21.59 -7.53
CA PHE A 96 -6.15 21.00 -6.19
C PHE A 96 -6.05 22.10 -5.13
N PRO A 97 -6.95 22.13 -4.12
CA PRO A 97 -6.82 23.04 -3.00
C PRO A 97 -5.50 22.81 -2.22
N ASP A 98 -4.92 23.85 -1.66
CA ASP A 98 -3.68 23.76 -0.89
C ASP A 98 -3.79 22.80 0.30
N GLU A 99 -4.96 22.72 0.92
CA GLU A 99 -5.24 21.84 2.05
C GLU A 99 -5.42 20.36 1.68
N LEU A 100 -5.58 20.05 0.39
CA LEU A 100 -5.90 18.70 -0.09
C LEU A 100 -4.85 17.67 0.33
N VAL A 101 -3.57 18.03 0.29
CA VAL A 101 -2.47 17.14 0.71
C VAL A 101 -2.61 16.75 2.18
N LEU A 102 -2.96 17.70 3.03
CA LEU A 102 -3.14 17.46 4.46
C LEU A 102 -4.40 16.63 4.74
N GLU A 103 -5.49 16.92 4.02
CA GLU A 103 -6.74 16.16 4.07
C GLU A 103 -6.50 14.69 3.70
N VAL A 104 -5.91 14.47 2.52
CA VAL A 104 -5.63 13.12 1.99
C VAL A 104 -4.68 12.35 2.91
N ARG A 105 -3.60 12.99 3.39
CA ARG A 105 -2.69 12.37 4.36
C ARG A 105 -3.41 11.89 5.61
N ARG A 106 -4.34 12.69 6.14
CA ARG A 106 -5.13 12.30 7.32
C ARG A 106 -6.10 11.17 7.02
N ALA A 107 -6.77 11.24 5.87
CA ALA A 107 -7.76 10.25 5.46
C ALA A 107 -7.12 8.88 5.17
N VAL A 108 -5.95 8.87 4.52
CA VAL A 108 -5.25 7.63 4.17
C VAL A 108 -4.56 6.96 5.36
N SER A 109 -4.25 7.69 6.44
CA SER A 109 -3.53 7.18 7.60
C SER A 109 -4.41 6.41 8.57
N SER A 110 -3.84 5.42 9.24
CA SER A 110 -4.43 4.74 10.40
C SER A 110 -3.39 4.52 11.49
N SER A 111 -3.82 4.06 12.66
CA SER A 111 -2.90 3.73 13.77
C SER A 111 -2.00 2.53 13.49
N ALA A 112 -2.29 1.75 12.45
CA ALA A 112 -1.49 0.60 12.04
C ALA A 112 -0.39 0.98 11.02
N ASP A 113 -0.45 2.19 10.45
CA ASP A 113 0.49 2.61 9.42
C ASP A 113 1.73 3.27 10.03
N GLY A 114 2.89 2.73 9.73
CA GLY A 114 4.20 3.30 10.11
C GLY A 114 4.78 4.23 9.05
N ALA A 115 4.18 4.27 7.84
CA ALA A 115 4.63 5.10 6.73
C ALA A 115 3.47 5.61 5.89
N VAL A 116 3.53 6.89 5.52
CA VAL A 116 2.65 7.53 4.54
C VAL A 116 3.53 8.17 3.48
N VAL A 117 3.27 7.85 2.22
CA VAL A 117 3.92 8.48 1.06
C VAL A 117 2.87 9.28 0.32
N VAL A 118 3.18 10.53 0.01
CA VAL A 118 2.39 11.38 -0.86
C VAL A 118 3.25 11.79 -2.03
N PHE A 119 2.82 11.47 -3.23
CA PHE A 119 3.43 11.88 -4.48
C PHE A 119 2.57 12.96 -5.14
N LEU A 120 3.23 14.03 -5.54
CA LEU A 120 2.64 15.09 -6.37
C LEU A 120 3.41 15.16 -7.69
N GLY A 121 2.71 14.91 -8.80
CA GLY A 121 3.26 15.13 -10.14
C GLY A 121 2.95 16.55 -10.58
N GLN A 122 4.00 17.37 -10.73
CA GLN A 122 3.87 18.78 -11.08
C GLN A 122 4.19 19.05 -12.55
N THR A 123 3.57 20.08 -13.10
CA THR A 123 3.87 20.61 -14.41
C THR A 123 5.16 21.40 -14.37
N ARG A 124 6.07 21.16 -15.33
CA ARG A 124 7.38 21.81 -15.43
C ARG A 124 7.57 22.44 -16.79
N GLU A 125 8.46 23.41 -16.89
CA GLU A 125 8.79 24.12 -18.14
C GLU A 125 9.41 23.24 -19.24
N SER A 126 10.14 22.19 -18.83
CA SER A 126 10.79 21.30 -19.80
C SER A 126 9.78 20.35 -20.41
N ALA A 127 9.79 20.27 -21.75
CA ALA A 127 8.99 19.31 -22.49
C ALA A 127 9.18 17.87 -21.99
N GLY A 128 8.13 17.08 -22.05
CA GLY A 128 8.18 15.65 -21.76
C GLY A 128 8.81 14.85 -22.92
N THR A 129 8.72 13.52 -22.84
CA THR A 129 9.15 12.63 -23.93
C THR A 129 8.07 12.62 -25.00
N PRO A 130 8.41 12.86 -26.30
CA PRO A 130 7.46 12.80 -27.40
C PRO A 130 6.85 11.40 -27.55
N ALA A 131 5.61 11.35 -28.04
CA ALA A 131 5.03 10.10 -28.48
C ALA A 131 5.77 9.58 -29.72
N PRO A 132 5.81 8.26 -29.96
CA PRO A 132 6.38 7.69 -31.16
C PRO A 132 5.76 8.31 -32.42
N GLY A 133 6.60 8.77 -33.35
CA GLY A 133 6.18 9.46 -34.57
C GLY A 133 5.93 10.96 -34.44
N GLN A 134 6.09 11.54 -33.23
CA GLN A 134 5.97 12.99 -32.99
C GLN A 134 7.32 13.66 -32.68
N GLU A 135 8.42 12.95 -32.85
CA GLU A 135 9.76 13.45 -32.58
C GLU A 135 10.11 14.71 -33.41
N ALA A 136 9.63 14.76 -34.65
CA ALA A 136 9.81 15.92 -35.51
C ALA A 136 9.04 17.16 -35.01
N ALA A 137 7.81 16.96 -34.53
CA ALA A 137 7.01 18.04 -33.97
C ALA A 137 7.63 18.53 -32.65
N ALA A 138 8.11 17.61 -31.80
CA ALA A 138 8.79 17.95 -30.57
C ALA A 138 10.14 18.64 -30.78
N SER A 139 10.86 18.35 -31.88
CA SER A 139 12.12 19.03 -32.24
C SER A 139 11.91 20.44 -32.74
N VAL A 140 10.72 20.76 -33.24
CA VAL A 140 10.33 22.11 -33.70
C VAL A 140 9.78 22.94 -32.55
N ALA A 141 9.22 22.32 -31.54
CA ALA A 141 8.76 22.98 -30.33
C ALA A 141 9.97 23.42 -29.47
N VAL A 142 10.72 24.38 -29.95
CA VAL A 142 11.82 25.07 -29.24
C VAL A 142 11.19 26.12 -28.35
N GLY A 143 10.54 25.69 -27.25
CA GLY A 143 9.85 26.62 -26.39
C GLY A 143 9.71 26.10 -24.96
N VAL A 144 9.41 27.05 -24.09
CA VAL A 144 9.01 26.78 -22.73
C VAL A 144 7.56 26.32 -22.76
N VAL A 145 7.26 25.22 -22.09
CA VAL A 145 5.88 24.79 -21.86
C VAL A 145 5.20 25.83 -20.97
N GLU A 146 4.07 26.37 -21.41
CA GLU A 146 3.27 27.30 -20.60
C GLU A 146 2.29 26.59 -19.68
N ARG A 147 1.66 25.53 -20.19
CA ARG A 147 0.67 24.75 -19.47
C ARG A 147 0.51 23.38 -20.08
N LEU A 148 -0.03 22.48 -19.29
CA LEU A 148 -0.53 21.19 -19.76
C LEU A 148 -2.06 21.26 -19.88
N GLU A 149 -2.59 20.42 -20.75
CA GLU A 149 -4.02 20.15 -20.83
C GLU A 149 -4.22 18.64 -20.81
N TYR A 150 -5.09 18.16 -19.95
CA TYR A 150 -5.38 16.74 -19.81
C TYR A 150 -6.80 16.44 -20.27
N GLU A 151 -6.91 15.51 -21.22
CA GLU A 151 -8.16 14.95 -21.67
C GLU A 151 -8.26 13.50 -21.18
N ALA A 152 -9.39 13.06 -20.68
CA ALA A 152 -9.59 11.72 -20.16
C ALA A 152 -10.86 11.09 -20.75
N PHE A 153 -10.81 9.78 -20.96
CA PHE A 153 -12.04 8.99 -21.11
C PHE A 153 -12.47 8.52 -19.72
N ASP A 154 -13.25 9.36 -19.03
CA ASP A 154 -13.50 9.31 -17.59
C ASP A 154 -13.87 7.91 -17.06
N SER A 155 -14.88 7.28 -17.67
CA SER A 155 -15.36 5.97 -17.20
C SER A 155 -14.30 4.88 -17.29
N MET A 156 -13.52 4.87 -18.37
CA MET A 156 -12.45 3.89 -18.57
C MET A 156 -11.23 4.24 -17.71
N ALA A 157 -10.89 5.51 -17.58
CA ALA A 157 -9.80 5.95 -16.73
C ALA A 157 -10.05 5.55 -15.26
N LEU A 158 -11.24 5.82 -14.74
CA LEU A 158 -11.61 5.43 -13.38
C LEU A 158 -11.58 3.91 -13.18
N ALA A 159 -12.06 3.12 -14.13
CA ALA A 159 -12.03 1.65 -14.05
C ALA A 159 -10.59 1.10 -14.03
N ILE A 160 -9.68 1.68 -14.82
CA ILE A 160 -8.27 1.29 -14.82
C ILE A 160 -7.58 1.70 -13.52
N LEU A 161 -7.83 2.89 -13.02
CA LEU A 161 -7.27 3.35 -11.75
C LEU A 161 -7.76 2.48 -10.57
N ASP A 162 -9.00 2.02 -10.62
CA ASP A 162 -9.54 1.10 -9.62
C ASP A 162 -8.87 -0.28 -9.69
N THR A 163 -8.61 -0.78 -10.91
CA THR A 163 -7.83 -2.01 -11.13
C THR A 163 -6.40 -1.88 -10.59
N ILE A 164 -5.74 -0.74 -10.82
CA ILE A 164 -4.40 -0.47 -10.28
C ILE A 164 -4.42 -0.49 -8.74
N ALA A 165 -5.47 0.04 -8.13
CA ALA A 165 -5.61 -0.01 -6.66
C ALA A 165 -5.78 -1.45 -6.13
N ASP A 166 -6.47 -2.33 -6.87
CA ASP A 166 -6.56 -3.76 -6.54
C ASP A 166 -5.21 -4.46 -6.67
N GLU A 167 -4.46 -4.16 -7.72
CA GLU A 167 -3.11 -4.68 -7.93
C GLU A 167 -2.15 -4.21 -6.83
N VAL A 168 -2.22 -2.95 -6.41
CA VAL A 168 -1.47 -2.41 -5.27
C VAL A 168 -1.78 -3.18 -3.99
N ALA A 169 -3.06 -3.45 -3.73
CA ALA A 169 -3.47 -4.23 -2.56
C ALA A 169 -2.95 -5.68 -2.63
N ALA A 170 -3.01 -6.30 -3.79
CA ALA A 170 -2.59 -7.69 -3.99
C ALA A 170 -1.05 -7.86 -3.91
N ARG A 171 -0.28 -6.94 -4.51
CA ARG A 171 1.18 -7.05 -4.62
C ARG A 171 1.92 -6.58 -3.38
N PHE A 172 1.45 -5.49 -2.76
CA PHE A 172 2.17 -4.81 -1.67
C PHE A 172 1.46 -4.90 -0.33
N GLY A 173 0.26 -5.50 -0.29
CA GLY A 173 -0.55 -5.54 0.93
C GLY A 173 -1.13 -4.17 1.34
N VAL A 174 -0.97 -3.15 0.50
CA VAL A 174 -1.40 -1.78 0.78
C VAL A 174 -2.87 -1.61 0.39
N ARG A 175 -3.73 -1.37 1.38
CA ARG A 175 -5.18 -1.25 1.20
C ARG A 175 -5.70 0.18 1.43
N ARG A 176 -4.80 1.12 1.67
CA ARG A 176 -5.12 2.51 1.94
C ARG A 176 -4.44 3.37 0.88
N LEU A 177 -5.22 3.79 -0.13
CA LEU A 177 -4.73 4.43 -1.34
C LEU A 177 -5.67 5.55 -1.78
N VAL A 178 -5.08 6.64 -2.23
CA VAL A 178 -5.74 7.74 -2.92
C VAL A 178 -5.04 7.96 -4.26
N ILE A 179 -5.82 8.08 -5.34
CA ILE A 179 -5.36 8.51 -6.66
C ILE A 179 -6.29 9.60 -7.14
N LEU A 180 -5.78 10.81 -7.28
CA LEU A 180 -6.51 11.93 -7.87
C LEU A 180 -5.74 12.41 -9.09
N HIS A 181 -6.40 12.56 -10.22
CA HIS A 181 -5.79 13.07 -11.45
C HIS A 181 -6.60 14.24 -11.98
N ARG A 182 -5.93 15.34 -12.33
CA ARG A 182 -6.58 16.50 -12.93
C ARG A 182 -6.93 16.24 -14.38
N THR A 183 -8.01 16.85 -14.80
CA THR A 183 -8.40 17.02 -16.21
C THR A 183 -8.47 18.51 -16.53
N GLY A 184 -8.50 18.86 -17.83
CA GLY A 184 -8.46 20.24 -18.27
C GLY A 184 -7.08 20.90 -18.13
N GLU A 185 -7.07 22.21 -18.03
CA GLU A 185 -5.83 23.00 -18.00
C GLU A 185 -5.11 22.91 -16.64
N VAL A 186 -3.78 22.69 -16.71
CA VAL A 186 -2.89 22.62 -15.54
C VAL A 186 -1.71 23.58 -15.78
N PRO A 187 -1.67 24.73 -15.09
CA PRO A 187 -0.57 25.68 -15.20
C PRO A 187 0.76 25.10 -14.70
N LEU A 188 1.85 25.79 -15.05
CA LEU A 188 3.17 25.49 -14.49
C LEU A 188 3.16 25.50 -12.95
N GLU A 189 4.06 24.73 -12.37
CA GLU A 189 4.27 24.62 -10.91
C GLU A 189 3.06 24.07 -10.14
N THR A 190 1.96 23.71 -10.83
CA THR A 190 0.80 23.11 -10.18
C THR A 190 0.78 21.60 -10.36
N ALA A 191 0.21 20.90 -9.38
CA ALA A 191 0.11 19.45 -9.42
C ALA A 191 -1.01 18.99 -10.37
N SER A 192 -0.70 18.01 -11.23
CA SER A 192 -1.68 17.33 -12.10
C SER A 192 -2.15 15.99 -11.56
N VAL A 193 -1.39 15.37 -10.68
CA VAL A 193 -1.72 14.10 -10.06
C VAL A 193 -1.29 14.09 -8.61
N LEU A 194 -2.12 13.50 -7.75
CA LEU A 194 -1.82 13.22 -6.35
C LEU A 194 -2.03 11.74 -6.10
N ILE A 195 -1.01 11.06 -5.58
CA ILE A 195 -1.13 9.68 -5.10
C ILE A 195 -0.68 9.66 -3.65
N ALA A 196 -1.51 9.09 -2.78
CA ALA A 196 -1.15 8.89 -1.39
C ALA A 196 -1.40 7.44 -0.98
N VAL A 197 -0.45 6.86 -0.29
CA VAL A 197 -0.54 5.49 0.23
C VAL A 197 -0.11 5.46 1.69
N ALA A 198 -0.73 4.60 2.48
CA ALA A 198 -0.31 4.31 3.83
C ALA A 198 -0.04 2.80 3.99
N ALA A 199 1.04 2.46 4.67
CA ALA A 199 1.47 1.10 4.92
C ALA A 199 2.18 0.96 6.26
N GLU A 200 2.23 -0.27 6.79
CA GLU A 200 2.95 -0.57 8.02
C GLU A 200 4.45 -0.22 7.92
N HIS A 201 5.05 -0.47 6.74
CA HIS A 201 6.48 -0.26 6.51
C HIS A 201 6.74 0.62 5.29
N ARG A 202 7.79 1.46 5.38
CA ARG A 202 8.17 2.40 4.32
C ARG A 202 8.45 1.75 2.96
N GLY A 203 9.03 0.53 2.92
CA GLY A 203 9.31 -0.17 1.67
C GLY A 203 8.03 -0.37 0.85
N ALA A 204 7.02 -1.00 1.45
CA ALA A 204 5.73 -1.23 0.81
C ALA A 204 5.05 0.09 0.38
N ALA A 205 5.16 1.16 1.19
CA ALA A 205 4.59 2.46 0.84
C ALA A 205 5.26 3.08 -0.40
N PHE A 206 6.60 3.07 -0.48
CA PHE A 206 7.31 3.59 -1.65
C PHE A 206 7.05 2.76 -2.91
N ASP A 207 7.10 1.43 -2.79
CA ASP A 207 6.90 0.52 -3.92
C ASP A 207 5.47 0.62 -4.46
N ALA A 208 4.47 0.67 -3.58
CA ALA A 208 3.07 0.85 -3.94
C ALA A 208 2.82 2.19 -4.63
N CYS A 209 3.39 3.28 -4.11
CA CYS A 209 3.24 4.60 -4.69
C CYS A 209 3.89 4.69 -6.08
N ARG A 210 5.11 4.13 -6.23
CA ARG A 210 5.82 4.04 -7.50
C ARG A 210 5.01 3.24 -8.52
N TYR A 211 4.57 2.05 -8.14
CA TYR A 211 3.75 1.19 -8.99
C TYR A 211 2.49 1.92 -9.47
N ALA A 212 1.77 2.57 -8.55
CA ALA A 212 0.54 3.29 -8.89
C ALA A 212 0.76 4.40 -9.93
N ILE A 213 1.83 5.22 -9.81
CA ILE A 213 2.10 6.27 -10.79
C ILE A 213 2.59 5.72 -12.13
N ASP A 214 3.42 4.67 -12.12
CA ASP A 214 3.96 4.07 -13.33
C ASP A 214 2.85 3.40 -14.15
N GLU A 215 1.97 2.61 -13.51
CA GLU A 215 0.83 1.98 -14.16
C GLU A 215 -0.24 2.98 -14.61
N LEU A 216 -0.51 4.02 -13.83
CA LEU A 216 -1.40 5.10 -14.24
C LEU A 216 -0.92 5.72 -15.54
N LYS A 217 0.36 6.08 -15.63
CA LYS A 217 0.94 6.68 -16.85
C LYS A 217 0.99 5.71 -18.03
N ALA A 218 1.13 4.41 -17.76
CA ALA A 218 1.21 3.40 -18.81
C ALA A 218 -0.17 3.02 -19.38
N ARG A 219 -1.23 3.02 -18.55
CA ARG A 219 -2.48 2.34 -18.88
C ARG A 219 -3.73 3.24 -18.86
N ALA A 220 -3.73 4.30 -18.02
CA ALA A 220 -4.92 5.14 -17.91
C ALA A 220 -5.14 5.93 -19.20
N PRO A 221 -6.35 5.92 -19.80
CA PRO A 221 -6.67 6.69 -21.00
C PRO A 221 -6.84 8.17 -20.63
N ILE A 222 -5.72 8.78 -20.28
CA ILE A 222 -5.56 10.20 -19.94
C ILE A 222 -4.46 10.73 -20.84
N TRP A 223 -4.82 11.58 -21.77
CA TRP A 223 -3.89 12.18 -22.74
C TRP A 223 -3.41 13.52 -22.22
N LYS A 224 -2.12 13.76 -22.41
CA LYS A 224 -1.46 15.01 -22.03
C LYS A 224 -1.12 15.81 -23.27
N LEU A 225 -1.64 17.01 -23.39
CA LEU A 225 -1.25 18.00 -24.38
C LEU A 225 -0.32 19.01 -23.71
N GLU A 226 0.81 19.30 -24.33
CA GLU A 226 1.70 20.38 -23.92
C GLU A 226 1.49 21.59 -24.84
N ARG A 227 1.22 22.74 -24.24
CA ARG A 227 1.08 24.01 -24.93
C ARG A 227 2.30 24.88 -24.67
N PHE A 228 2.93 25.31 -25.74
CA PHE A 228 4.15 26.11 -25.71
C PHE A 228 3.87 27.59 -25.92
N ALA A 229 4.78 28.46 -25.48
CA ALA A 229 4.67 29.90 -25.60
C ALA A 229 4.56 30.41 -27.06
N ASP A 230 5.08 29.65 -28.02
CA ASP A 230 4.98 29.96 -29.46
C ASP A 230 3.64 29.54 -30.10
N GLY A 231 2.72 28.99 -29.28
CA GLY A 231 1.43 28.48 -29.70
C GLY A 231 1.47 27.05 -30.27
N SER A 232 2.61 26.40 -30.36
CA SER A 232 2.71 25.00 -30.77
C SER A 232 2.11 24.10 -29.70
N VAL A 233 1.64 22.90 -30.10
CA VAL A 233 1.03 21.90 -29.25
C VAL A 233 1.55 20.53 -29.68
N TRP A 234 1.87 19.69 -28.69
CA TRP A 234 2.11 18.28 -28.96
C TRP A 234 1.48 17.38 -27.90
N ILE A 235 1.17 16.15 -28.31
CA ILE A 235 0.51 15.15 -27.47
C ILE A 235 1.58 14.23 -26.91
N GLY A 236 1.58 14.01 -25.60
CA GLY A 236 2.46 13.05 -24.94
C GLY A 236 2.17 11.60 -25.36
N GLN A 237 3.01 10.65 -24.91
CA GLN A 237 2.84 9.24 -25.26
C GLN A 237 1.42 8.76 -24.91
N PRO A 238 0.75 8.03 -25.82
CA PRO A 238 -0.50 7.39 -25.53
C PRO A 238 -0.29 6.28 -24.48
N PRO A 239 -1.35 5.90 -23.72
CA PRO A 239 -1.33 4.73 -22.87
C PRO A 239 -0.89 3.47 -23.64
N ARG A 240 -0.15 2.59 -23.00
CA ARG A 240 0.23 1.29 -23.57
C ARG A 240 -0.95 0.33 -23.49
N ASP A 241 -1.14 -0.48 -24.53
CA ASP A 241 -2.10 -1.58 -24.50
C ASP A 241 -1.54 -2.72 -23.61
N GLY A 242 -2.16 -2.93 -22.44
CA GLY A 242 -1.87 -4.05 -21.54
C GLY A 242 -0.92 -3.77 -20.38
N PRO A 243 -0.81 -4.72 -19.41
CA PRO A 243 0.09 -4.61 -18.27
C PRO A 243 1.54 -4.62 -18.76
N GLY A 244 2.34 -3.66 -18.31
CA GLY A 244 3.76 -3.59 -18.62
C GLY A 244 4.46 -4.85 -18.11
N GLU A 245 5.11 -5.60 -19.01
CA GLU A 245 6.08 -6.63 -18.66
C GLU A 245 7.30 -5.91 -18.05
N GLY A 246 7.51 -6.11 -16.74
CA GLY A 246 8.63 -5.59 -15.98
C GLY A 246 9.02 -6.54 -14.87
#